data_e51969766beaf3d38906f58f7c2981ec
#
_entry.id   e51969766beaf3d38906f58f7c2981ec
#
_cell.length_a   1.000
_cell.length_b   1.000
_cell.length_c   1.000
_cell.angle_alpha   90.00
_cell.angle_beta   90.00
_cell.angle_gamma   90.00
#
_symmetry.space_group_name_H-M   'P 1'
#
loop_
_entity.id
_entity.type
_entity.pdbx_description
1 polymer ?
#
loop_
_entity_poly.entity_id
_entity_poly.type
_entity_poly.pdbx_seq_one_letter_code
_entity_poly.pdbx_strand_id
1 'polypeptide(L)'
;MLLREAMTDPLLERYGVIIIDEAHERTLATDVLFGLLKEVLTKRIDLKVVVMSATLEAEKFQNYFLEAPLMRVPGRLYPVEIFYTQNPERDYLEAAIRTAVQIHSCEPPGDVLIFLTGEEEIEDACMKVRREIGNMGDRVGPVKVVPLYASLPPQQQQRIFDDAPPPRDGSSGVPGRKVVISTNIAETSLTIDGIVYVIDPGFAKQKVYNPRIRVESLLVSPISRASAHQRAGRAGRTRPGKCFRLYTESSFKKDLQEQTYPEILRSNLGSVVLQLKKLGIDDLVHFDFMACFSHSIVQEIDFFLNSNTTLPLKWILLPKKLWPVHFWHFCGPYAKDPPAPETLMRALELLNYLGALDDDGNLTQIGTVMSDFPLDPQLAKMVCASPQFRCSNEIFTITSMLSVPNPFIRPRDQQGEADEAKSRFSHIDIPNFSRNSWVLVKKHCRFDELVLSCYISPWLLYLYKSPAARN
;
A
#
# COMPACT_ATOMS: atom_id res chain seq x y z
N MET A 1 13.42 -4.10 1.27
CA MET A 1 14.81 -4.38 1.65
C MET A 1 15.43 -5.42 0.72
N LEU A 2 14.96 -6.65 0.66
CA LEU A 2 15.54 -7.73 -0.12
C LEU A 2 15.77 -7.40 -1.62
N LEU A 3 14.80 -6.72 -2.26
CA LEU A 3 14.94 -6.26 -3.65
C LEU A 3 16.13 -5.30 -3.85
N ARG A 4 16.47 -4.50 -2.85
CA ARG A 4 17.66 -3.62 -2.90
C ARG A 4 18.95 -4.36 -2.65
N GLU A 5 18.93 -5.36 -1.77
CA GLU A 5 20.08 -6.22 -1.56
C GLU A 5 20.41 -6.99 -2.84
N ALA A 6 19.39 -7.45 -3.57
CA ALA A 6 19.57 -8.07 -4.88
C ALA A 6 20.26 -7.17 -5.91
N MET A 7 20.17 -5.83 -5.79
CA MET A 7 20.90 -4.91 -6.67
C MET A 7 22.42 -4.93 -6.45
N THR A 8 22.87 -5.29 -5.24
CA THR A 8 24.30 -5.39 -4.90
C THR A 8 24.79 -6.82 -4.86
N ASP A 9 23.92 -7.77 -4.57
CA ASP A 9 24.14 -9.20 -4.56
C ASP A 9 23.01 -9.91 -5.32
N PRO A 10 23.09 -10.00 -6.67
CA PRO A 10 22.03 -10.56 -7.50
C PRO A 10 21.70 -12.03 -7.22
N LEU A 11 22.61 -12.77 -6.65
CA LEU A 11 22.41 -14.18 -6.27
C LEU A 11 21.98 -14.35 -4.82
N LEU A 12 21.91 -13.28 -4.03
CA LEU A 12 21.51 -13.30 -2.63
C LEU A 12 22.31 -14.34 -1.83
N GLU A 13 23.65 -14.37 -2.02
CA GLU A 13 24.54 -15.41 -1.51
C GLU A 13 24.55 -15.54 0.01
N ARG A 14 24.18 -14.46 0.71
CA ARG A 14 24.11 -14.43 2.18
C ARG A 14 22.97 -15.27 2.76
N TYR A 15 21.99 -15.65 1.94
CA TYR A 15 20.77 -16.33 2.39
C TYR A 15 20.75 -17.78 1.91
N GLY A 16 20.48 -18.71 2.83
CA GLY A 16 20.17 -20.09 2.50
C GLY A 16 18.67 -20.36 2.40
N VAL A 17 17.87 -19.52 3.10
CA VAL A 17 16.41 -19.58 3.09
C VAL A 17 15.85 -18.17 2.99
N ILE A 18 14.88 -17.96 2.09
CA ILE A 18 14.12 -16.72 1.96
C ILE A 18 12.65 -17.02 2.21
N ILE A 19 12.04 -16.28 3.12
CA ILE A 19 10.62 -16.41 3.45
C ILE A 19 9.90 -15.15 3.00
N ILE A 20 8.87 -15.31 2.16
CA ILE A 20 7.98 -14.23 1.72
C ILE A 20 6.64 -14.46 2.40
N ASP A 21 6.32 -13.59 3.34
CA ASP A 21 5.05 -13.63 4.06
C ASP A 21 4.01 -12.71 3.40
N GLU A 22 2.73 -12.95 3.70
CA GLU A 22 1.57 -12.19 3.18
C GLU A 22 1.59 -12.03 1.64
N ALA A 23 2.03 -13.07 0.94
CA ALA A 23 2.20 -13.06 -0.51
C ALA A 23 0.94 -12.66 -1.29
N HIS A 24 -0.23 -12.90 -0.70
CA HIS A 24 -1.54 -12.56 -1.27
C HIS A 24 -1.83 -11.05 -1.34
N GLU A 25 -1.09 -10.23 -0.61
CA GLU A 25 -1.21 -8.76 -0.73
C GLU A 25 -0.75 -8.27 -2.11
N ARG A 26 0.07 -9.06 -2.80
CA ARG A 26 0.52 -8.77 -4.16
C ARG A 26 1.02 -7.33 -4.32
N THR A 27 1.88 -6.90 -3.38
CA THR A 27 2.54 -5.60 -3.48
C THR A 27 3.47 -5.56 -4.69
N LEU A 28 3.69 -4.37 -5.24
CA LEU A 28 4.57 -4.17 -6.39
C LEU A 28 5.97 -4.77 -6.18
N ALA A 29 6.55 -4.54 -4.98
CA ALA A 29 7.86 -5.06 -4.62
C ALA A 29 7.87 -6.61 -4.52
N THR A 30 6.78 -7.21 -4.04
CA THR A 30 6.64 -8.67 -3.91
C THR A 30 6.55 -9.33 -5.28
N ASP A 31 5.78 -8.76 -6.20
CA ASP A 31 5.62 -9.31 -7.55
C ASP A 31 6.94 -9.28 -8.35
N VAL A 32 7.70 -8.18 -8.22
CA VAL A 32 9.05 -8.08 -8.82
C VAL A 32 10.01 -9.10 -8.18
N LEU A 33 9.95 -9.24 -6.85
CA LEU A 33 10.80 -10.18 -6.12
C LEU A 33 10.52 -11.63 -6.51
N PHE A 34 9.27 -11.99 -6.80
CA PHE A 34 8.93 -13.33 -7.29
C PHE A 34 9.63 -13.66 -8.60
N GLY A 35 9.57 -12.76 -9.60
CA GLY A 35 10.27 -12.95 -10.86
C GLY A 35 11.78 -13.10 -10.68
N LEU A 36 12.35 -12.22 -9.87
CA LEU A 36 13.78 -12.27 -9.55
C LEU A 36 14.19 -13.58 -8.86
N LEU A 37 13.44 -14.00 -7.84
CA LEU A 37 13.74 -15.24 -7.11
C LEU A 37 13.60 -16.47 -8.00
N LYS A 38 12.67 -16.47 -8.94
CA LYS A 38 12.54 -17.55 -9.92
C LYS A 38 13.80 -17.69 -10.77
N GLU A 39 14.39 -16.58 -11.23
CA GLU A 39 15.68 -16.61 -11.92
C GLU A 39 16.84 -17.05 -11.00
N VAL A 40 16.88 -16.57 -9.77
CA VAL A 40 17.92 -16.95 -8.80
C VAL A 40 17.87 -18.45 -8.51
N LEU A 41 16.66 -19.02 -8.36
CA LEU A 41 16.48 -20.46 -8.12
C LEU A 41 17.00 -21.35 -9.26
N THR A 42 17.05 -20.85 -10.50
CA THR A 42 17.68 -21.60 -11.62
C THR A 42 19.20 -21.69 -11.48
N LYS A 43 19.82 -20.72 -10.79
CA LYS A 43 21.26 -20.61 -10.63
C LYS A 43 21.75 -21.16 -9.27
N ARG A 44 20.89 -21.14 -8.26
CA ARG A 44 21.19 -21.53 -6.87
C ARG A 44 20.32 -22.69 -6.40
N ILE A 45 20.84 -23.90 -6.49
CA ILE A 45 20.17 -25.15 -6.06
C ILE A 45 20.08 -25.24 -4.52
N ASP A 46 21.01 -24.59 -3.82
CA ASP A 46 21.08 -24.55 -2.35
C ASP A 46 20.03 -23.64 -1.70
N LEU A 47 19.56 -22.61 -2.41
CA LEU A 47 18.59 -21.66 -1.89
C LEU A 47 17.20 -22.29 -1.77
N LYS A 48 16.56 -22.05 -0.62
CA LYS A 48 15.16 -22.43 -0.38
C LYS A 48 14.30 -21.17 -0.31
N VAL A 49 13.18 -21.17 -1.03
CA VAL A 49 12.19 -20.09 -0.98
C VAL A 49 10.89 -20.63 -0.40
N VAL A 50 10.37 -19.96 0.62
CA VAL A 50 9.09 -20.29 1.26
C VAL A 50 8.14 -19.11 1.02
N VAL A 51 7.03 -19.37 0.35
CA VAL A 51 5.98 -18.37 0.12
C VAL A 51 4.79 -18.68 1.03
N MET A 52 4.40 -17.71 1.86
CA MET A 52 3.29 -17.86 2.80
C MET A 52 2.14 -16.97 2.39
N SER A 53 0.93 -17.51 2.44
CA SER A 53 -0.29 -16.83 2.04
C SER A 53 -1.48 -17.26 2.90
N ALA A 54 -2.34 -16.32 3.25
CA ALA A 54 -3.57 -16.58 4.01
C ALA A 54 -4.78 -16.87 3.11
N THR A 55 -4.65 -16.79 1.78
CA THR A 55 -5.77 -16.97 0.85
C THR A 55 -5.76 -18.34 0.17
N LEU A 56 -6.93 -18.71 -0.38
CA LEU A 56 -7.13 -19.97 -1.13
C LEU A 56 -6.40 -20.01 -2.49
N GLU A 57 -5.72 -18.92 -2.91
CA GLU A 57 -4.99 -18.85 -4.18
C GLU A 57 -3.61 -19.52 -4.16
N ALA A 58 -3.35 -20.38 -3.20
CA ALA A 58 -2.08 -21.11 -3.10
C ALA A 58 -1.71 -21.84 -4.40
N GLU A 59 -2.69 -22.30 -5.16
CA GLU A 59 -2.50 -22.96 -6.46
C GLU A 59 -1.86 -22.03 -7.51
N LYS A 60 -2.15 -20.72 -7.48
CA LYS A 60 -1.52 -19.77 -8.39
C LYS A 60 -0.01 -19.64 -8.10
N PHE A 61 0.36 -19.57 -6.83
CA PHE A 61 1.77 -19.54 -6.42
C PHE A 61 2.45 -20.88 -6.71
N GLN A 62 1.77 -22.00 -6.49
CA GLN A 62 2.28 -23.31 -6.81
C GLN A 62 2.62 -23.46 -8.28
N ASN A 63 1.69 -23.09 -9.17
CA ASN A 63 1.89 -23.12 -10.62
C ASN A 63 3.01 -22.17 -11.07
N TYR A 64 3.06 -20.97 -10.48
CA TYR A 64 4.09 -19.98 -10.80
C TYR A 64 5.51 -20.50 -10.46
N PHE A 65 5.68 -21.20 -9.34
CA PHE A 65 6.95 -21.79 -8.90
C PHE A 65 7.07 -23.27 -9.32
N LEU A 66 6.69 -23.61 -10.55
CA LEU A 66 6.91 -24.93 -11.16
C LEU A 66 6.35 -26.09 -10.32
N GLU A 67 5.11 -25.99 -9.91
CA GLU A 67 4.42 -26.98 -9.08
C GLU A 67 5.12 -27.25 -7.72
N ALA A 68 5.64 -26.19 -7.10
CA ALA A 68 6.27 -26.27 -5.79
C ALA A 68 5.35 -27.01 -4.77
N PRO A 69 5.93 -27.74 -3.80
CA PRO A 69 5.14 -28.43 -2.79
C PRO A 69 4.24 -27.47 -2.02
N LEU A 70 2.95 -27.77 -1.94
CA LEU A 70 1.97 -27.00 -1.17
C LEU A 70 1.78 -27.62 0.21
N MET A 71 2.12 -26.87 1.26
CA MET A 71 1.87 -27.26 2.65
C MET A 71 0.71 -26.45 3.20
N ARG A 72 -0.32 -27.14 3.69
CA ARG A 72 -1.45 -26.51 4.37
C ARG A 72 -1.28 -26.62 5.87
N VAL A 73 -1.20 -25.48 6.54
CA VAL A 73 -1.12 -25.39 8.00
C VAL A 73 -2.53 -25.09 8.54
N PRO A 74 -3.22 -26.04 9.18
CA PRO A 74 -4.55 -25.78 9.72
C PRO A 74 -4.45 -24.81 10.90
N GLY A 75 -5.08 -23.64 10.76
CA GLY A 75 -5.22 -22.69 11.86
C GLY A 75 -6.49 -22.99 12.69
N ARG A 76 -6.46 -22.63 13.98
CA ARG A 76 -7.69 -22.58 14.80
C ARG A 76 -8.37 -21.24 14.57
N LEU A 77 -9.46 -21.25 13.83
CA LEU A 77 -10.39 -20.12 13.74
C LEU A 77 -11.68 -20.54 14.46
N TYR A 78 -12.18 -19.68 15.30
CA TYR A 78 -13.52 -19.83 15.85
C TYR A 78 -14.54 -19.39 14.80
N PRO A 79 -15.77 -19.95 14.84
CA PRO A 79 -16.83 -19.56 13.91
C PRO A 79 -17.17 -18.07 14.07
N VAL A 80 -17.39 -17.42 12.93
CA VAL A 80 -17.83 -16.02 12.87
C VAL A 80 -19.17 -15.97 12.17
N GLU A 81 -20.18 -15.46 12.87
CA GLU A 81 -21.49 -15.20 12.30
C GLU A 81 -21.42 -13.92 11.46
N ILE A 82 -21.91 -13.98 10.21
CA ILE A 82 -21.87 -12.85 9.27
C ILE A 82 -23.30 -12.32 9.10
N PHE A 83 -23.47 -11.04 9.39
CA PHE A 83 -24.72 -10.31 9.21
C PHE A 83 -24.59 -9.31 8.06
N TYR A 84 -25.67 -9.18 7.28
CA TYR A 84 -25.76 -8.24 6.17
C TYR A 84 -26.93 -7.27 6.40
N THR A 85 -26.85 -6.07 5.83
CA THR A 85 -27.99 -5.16 5.82
C THR A 85 -29.06 -5.63 4.82
N GLN A 86 -30.32 -5.37 5.12
CA GLN A 86 -31.42 -5.69 4.20
C GLN A 86 -31.43 -4.75 2.99
N ASN A 87 -31.10 -3.48 3.21
CA ASN A 87 -31.03 -2.44 2.18
C ASN A 87 -29.65 -1.81 2.17
N PRO A 88 -29.21 -1.24 1.03
CA PRO A 88 -27.99 -0.48 0.95
C PRO A 88 -28.00 0.72 1.90
N GLU A 89 -26.94 0.90 2.67
CA GLU A 89 -26.77 2.07 3.53
C GLU A 89 -26.32 3.29 2.69
N ARG A 90 -26.96 4.44 2.92
CA ARG A 90 -26.59 5.68 2.22
C ARG A 90 -25.33 6.31 2.76
N ASP A 91 -25.15 6.24 4.08
CA ASP A 91 -23.99 6.74 4.81
C ASP A 91 -23.43 5.60 5.65
N TYR A 92 -22.37 4.99 5.13
CA TYR A 92 -21.72 3.87 5.80
C TYR A 92 -20.98 4.31 7.08
N LEU A 93 -20.53 5.56 7.18
CA LEU A 93 -19.87 6.09 8.38
C LEU A 93 -20.87 6.19 9.54
N GLU A 94 -22.01 6.80 9.30
CA GLU A 94 -23.08 6.92 10.30
C GLU A 94 -23.64 5.54 10.68
N ALA A 95 -23.81 4.62 9.71
CA ALA A 95 -24.23 3.26 9.96
C ALA A 95 -23.21 2.51 10.83
N ALA A 96 -21.90 2.69 10.60
CA ALA A 96 -20.86 2.07 11.40
C ALA A 96 -20.86 2.57 12.85
N ILE A 97 -21.05 3.87 13.07
CA ILE A 97 -21.16 4.48 14.40
C ILE A 97 -22.38 3.94 15.13
N ARG A 98 -23.56 3.95 14.49
CA ARG A 98 -24.80 3.43 15.05
C ARG A 98 -24.66 1.95 15.44
N THR A 99 -24.07 1.14 14.57
CA THR A 99 -23.84 -0.29 14.83
C THR A 99 -22.87 -0.50 16.00
N ALA A 100 -21.81 0.32 16.11
CA ALA A 100 -20.88 0.25 17.24
C ALA A 100 -21.56 0.56 18.58
N VAL A 101 -22.40 1.59 18.62
CA VAL A 101 -23.19 1.96 19.81
C VAL A 101 -24.18 0.86 20.16
N GLN A 102 -24.85 0.25 19.18
CA GLN A 102 -25.77 -0.86 19.40
C GLN A 102 -25.04 -2.09 19.95
N ILE A 103 -23.89 -2.47 19.39
CA ILE A 103 -23.07 -3.57 19.90
C ILE A 103 -22.64 -3.29 21.35
N HIS A 104 -22.24 -2.06 21.64
CA HIS A 104 -21.82 -1.70 22.99
C HIS A 104 -22.95 -1.84 24.01
N SER A 105 -24.18 -1.54 23.59
CA SER A 105 -25.37 -1.57 24.49
C SER A 105 -26.02 -2.95 24.63
N CYS A 106 -25.97 -3.78 23.59
CA CYS A 106 -26.83 -4.97 23.51
C CYS A 106 -26.07 -6.28 23.43
N GLU A 107 -24.80 -6.27 22.96
CA GLU A 107 -24.07 -7.50 22.72
C GLU A 107 -23.20 -7.90 23.94
N PRO A 108 -22.92 -9.20 24.11
CA PRO A 108 -22.04 -9.73 25.15
C PRO A 108 -20.66 -9.07 25.16
N PRO A 109 -19.86 -9.23 26.25
CA PRO A 109 -18.52 -8.66 26.35
C PRO A 109 -17.59 -9.07 25.21
N GLY A 110 -16.81 -8.12 24.69
CA GLY A 110 -15.82 -8.32 23.61
C GLY A 110 -15.55 -7.02 22.87
N ASP A 111 -14.34 -6.87 22.38
CA ASP A 111 -13.89 -5.67 21.69
C ASP A 111 -14.42 -5.58 20.28
N VAL A 112 -14.50 -4.36 19.76
CA VAL A 112 -15.04 -4.05 18.43
C VAL A 112 -13.91 -3.54 17.53
N LEU A 113 -13.85 -4.02 16.29
CA LEU A 113 -13.01 -3.49 15.24
C LEU A 113 -13.89 -2.93 14.12
N ILE A 114 -13.71 -1.66 13.78
CA ILE A 114 -14.42 -0.96 12.71
C ILE A 114 -13.42 -0.64 11.60
N PHE A 115 -13.76 -0.99 10.37
CA PHE A 115 -12.97 -0.62 9.20
C PHE A 115 -13.51 0.66 8.58
N LEU A 116 -12.63 1.66 8.34
CA LEU A 116 -12.97 2.89 7.64
C LEU A 116 -11.89 3.23 6.59
N THR A 117 -12.16 4.21 5.75
CA THR A 117 -11.33 4.44 4.55
C THR A 117 -10.13 5.34 4.80
N GLY A 118 -10.14 6.19 5.83
CA GLY A 118 -9.06 7.14 6.06
C GLY A 118 -9.11 7.86 7.39
N GLU A 119 -8.02 8.58 7.67
CA GLU A 119 -7.77 9.30 8.91
C GLU A 119 -8.94 10.20 9.33
N GLU A 120 -9.45 11.01 8.39
CA GLU A 120 -10.52 11.96 8.68
C GLU A 120 -11.81 11.28 9.14
N GLU A 121 -12.19 10.17 8.49
CA GLU A 121 -13.37 9.40 8.89
C GLU A 121 -13.15 8.68 10.22
N ILE A 122 -11.94 8.19 10.47
CA ILE A 122 -11.57 7.50 11.71
C ILE A 122 -11.66 8.45 12.90
N GLU A 123 -11.09 9.65 12.79
CA GLU A 123 -11.12 10.63 13.87
C GLU A 123 -12.54 11.15 14.13
N ASP A 124 -13.33 11.41 13.07
CA ASP A 124 -14.74 11.79 13.20
C ASP A 124 -15.55 10.69 13.89
N ALA A 125 -15.37 9.44 13.46
CA ALA A 125 -16.03 8.29 14.10
C ALA A 125 -15.61 8.13 15.55
N CYS A 126 -14.33 8.29 15.88
CA CYS A 126 -13.84 8.24 17.26
C CYS A 126 -14.52 9.28 18.15
N MET A 127 -14.65 10.52 17.68
CA MET A 127 -15.34 11.58 18.41
C MET A 127 -16.83 11.27 18.60
N LYS A 128 -17.52 10.87 17.53
CA LYS A 128 -18.95 10.57 17.56
C LYS A 128 -19.26 9.38 18.46
N VAL A 129 -18.51 8.28 18.34
CA VAL A 129 -18.71 7.08 19.20
C VAL A 129 -18.50 7.44 20.69
N ARG A 130 -17.46 8.20 21.03
CA ARG A 130 -17.25 8.64 22.42
C ARG A 130 -18.41 9.51 22.92
N ARG A 131 -18.90 10.43 22.09
CA ARG A 131 -20.02 11.32 22.43
C ARG A 131 -21.31 10.55 22.62
N GLU A 132 -21.69 9.69 21.68
CA GLU A 132 -22.94 8.91 21.74
C GLU A 132 -22.97 7.97 22.96
N ILE A 133 -21.86 7.26 23.22
CA ILE A 133 -21.76 6.39 24.40
C ILE A 133 -21.71 7.22 25.68
N GLY A 134 -21.01 8.37 25.69
CA GLY A 134 -21.00 9.30 26.81
C GLY A 134 -22.40 9.81 27.19
N ASN A 135 -23.24 10.10 26.19
CA ASN A 135 -24.64 10.53 26.37
C ASN A 135 -25.54 9.46 27.01
N MET A 136 -25.17 8.17 26.89
CA MET A 136 -25.90 7.07 27.52
C MET A 136 -25.66 6.97 29.04
N GLY A 137 -24.61 7.63 29.53
CA GLY A 137 -24.26 7.69 30.94
C GLY A 137 -23.97 6.31 31.55
N ASP A 138 -24.52 6.05 32.74
CA ASP A 138 -24.27 4.82 33.50
C ASP A 138 -25.09 3.59 33.02
N ARG A 139 -25.88 3.75 31.96
CA ARG A 139 -26.64 2.62 31.38
C ARG A 139 -25.74 1.62 30.65
N VAL A 140 -24.55 2.02 30.28
CA VAL A 140 -23.58 1.23 29.52
C VAL A 140 -22.20 1.25 30.19
N GLY A 141 -21.39 0.22 29.93
CA GLY A 141 -20.03 0.13 30.46
C GLY A 141 -19.11 1.22 29.89
N PRO A 142 -17.93 1.39 30.48
CA PRO A 142 -16.94 2.34 29.99
C PRO A 142 -16.40 1.89 28.62
N VAL A 143 -16.14 2.84 27.74
CA VAL A 143 -15.58 2.58 26.40
C VAL A 143 -14.20 3.23 26.23
N LYS A 144 -13.28 2.50 25.61
CA LYS A 144 -11.99 3.00 25.15
C LYS A 144 -11.97 2.99 23.63
N VAL A 145 -12.05 4.15 22.99
CA VAL A 145 -12.01 4.28 21.53
C VAL A 145 -10.59 4.60 21.08
N VAL A 146 -10.03 3.79 20.19
CA VAL A 146 -8.64 3.89 19.73
C VAL A 146 -8.62 3.98 18.20
N PRO A 147 -8.07 5.06 17.63
CA PRO A 147 -7.84 5.14 16.20
C PRO A 147 -6.61 4.32 15.79
N LEU A 148 -6.60 3.80 14.54
CA LEU A 148 -5.48 3.09 13.97
C LEU A 148 -5.36 3.37 12.46
N TYR A 149 -4.31 4.08 12.06
CA TYR A 149 -3.97 4.35 10.67
C TYR A 149 -2.45 4.60 10.53
N ALA A 150 -1.92 4.51 9.31
CA ALA A 150 -0.48 4.47 9.05
C ALA A 150 0.28 5.75 9.46
N SER A 151 -0.36 6.94 9.34
CA SER A 151 0.25 8.23 9.72
C SER A 151 0.24 8.50 11.23
N LEU A 152 -0.39 7.62 12.03
CA LEU A 152 -0.43 7.78 13.49
C LEU A 152 0.96 7.55 14.11
N PRO A 153 1.39 8.36 15.11
CA PRO A 153 2.64 8.12 15.82
C PRO A 153 2.70 6.72 16.45
N PRO A 154 3.87 6.04 16.45
CA PRO A 154 4.01 4.68 16.95
C PRO A 154 3.49 4.46 18.36
N GLN A 155 3.68 5.42 19.25
CA GLN A 155 3.18 5.37 20.64
C GLN A 155 1.65 5.34 20.70
N GLN A 156 0.98 6.04 19.78
CA GLN A 156 -0.49 6.01 19.69
C GLN A 156 -0.98 4.74 19.04
N GLN A 157 -0.26 4.21 18.04
CA GLN A 157 -0.57 2.89 17.45
C GLN A 157 -0.49 1.77 18.50
N GLN A 158 0.47 1.81 19.42
CA GLN A 158 0.61 0.80 20.48
C GLN A 158 -0.60 0.71 21.40
N ARG A 159 -1.42 1.75 21.50
CA ARG A 159 -2.64 1.74 22.36
C ARG A 159 -3.69 0.71 21.96
N ILE A 160 -3.61 0.15 20.76
CA ILE A 160 -4.50 -0.96 20.33
C ILE A 160 -4.28 -2.23 21.15
N PHE A 161 -3.07 -2.42 21.68
CA PHE A 161 -2.71 -3.57 22.52
C PHE A 161 -3.10 -3.40 23.99
N ASP A 162 -3.50 -2.20 24.39
CA ASP A 162 -3.99 -1.98 25.76
C ASP A 162 -5.30 -2.74 26.00
N ASP A 163 -5.52 -3.15 27.22
CA ASP A 163 -6.76 -3.82 27.64
C ASP A 163 -7.99 -2.91 27.56
N ALA A 164 -9.16 -3.55 27.48
CA ALA A 164 -10.44 -2.86 27.65
C ALA A 164 -10.53 -2.25 29.05
N PRO A 165 -11.22 -1.11 29.22
CA PRO A 165 -11.38 -0.51 30.55
C PRO A 165 -12.16 -1.45 31.50
N PRO A 166 -11.82 -1.48 32.80
CA PRO A 166 -12.56 -2.27 33.77
C PRO A 166 -14.01 -1.78 33.90
N PRO A 167 -14.94 -2.62 34.39
CA PRO A 167 -16.30 -2.20 34.70
C PRO A 167 -16.30 -1.01 35.67
N ARG A 168 -17.30 -0.12 35.57
CA ARG A 168 -17.46 0.95 36.54
C ARG A 168 -17.89 0.38 37.88
N ASP A 169 -17.26 0.85 38.97
CA ASP A 169 -17.69 0.54 40.32
C ASP A 169 -19.11 1.05 40.54
N GLY A 170 -20.02 0.15 40.93
CA GLY A 170 -21.44 0.42 41.21
C GLY A 170 -22.38 0.24 39.99
N SER A 171 -21.88 0.11 38.79
CA SER A 171 -22.70 -0.38 37.68
C SER A 171 -22.85 -1.90 37.76
N SER A 172 -24.03 -2.41 37.46
CA SER A 172 -24.46 -3.83 37.55
C SER A 172 -23.61 -4.80 36.71
N GLY A 173 -22.29 -4.71 36.81
CA GLY A 173 -21.38 -5.63 36.15
C GLY A 173 -21.26 -5.45 34.64
N VAL A 174 -21.68 -4.31 34.04
CA VAL A 174 -21.54 -4.07 32.60
C VAL A 174 -20.06 -3.88 32.27
N PRO A 175 -19.46 -4.81 31.50
CA PRO A 175 -18.04 -4.79 31.23
C PRO A 175 -17.65 -3.61 30.33
N GLY A 176 -16.45 -3.10 30.55
CA GLY A 176 -15.86 -2.14 29.63
C GLY A 176 -15.54 -2.75 28.28
N ARG A 177 -15.39 -1.92 27.25
CA ARG A 177 -15.16 -2.37 25.88
C ARG A 177 -14.12 -1.48 25.19
N LYS A 178 -13.22 -2.09 24.45
CA LYS A 178 -12.32 -1.39 23.53
C LYS A 178 -12.97 -1.36 22.14
N VAL A 179 -12.98 -0.20 21.50
CA VAL A 179 -13.41 0.00 20.12
C VAL A 179 -12.22 0.52 19.32
N VAL A 180 -11.71 -0.30 18.42
CA VAL A 180 -10.63 0.08 17.51
C VAL A 180 -11.24 0.49 16.18
N ILE A 181 -10.92 1.68 15.70
CA ILE A 181 -11.38 2.18 14.40
C ILE A 181 -10.18 2.30 13.49
N SER A 182 -10.14 1.54 12.42
CA SER A 182 -8.91 1.32 11.63
C SER A 182 -9.14 1.42 10.13
N THR A 183 -8.07 1.72 9.40
CA THR A 183 -7.98 1.45 7.96
C THR A 183 -7.74 -0.05 7.73
N ASN A 184 -7.50 -0.44 6.47
CA ASN A 184 -7.14 -1.81 6.10
C ASN A 184 -5.82 -2.32 6.75
N ILE A 185 -5.06 -1.50 7.46
CA ILE A 185 -3.86 -1.95 8.21
C ILE A 185 -4.19 -3.05 9.25
N ALA A 186 -5.42 -3.05 9.80
CA ALA A 186 -5.88 -4.09 10.71
C ALA A 186 -6.44 -5.33 9.99
N GLU A 187 -6.43 -5.34 8.65
CA GLU A 187 -6.96 -6.46 7.86
C GLU A 187 -5.98 -7.64 7.83
N THR A 188 -4.68 -7.37 7.71
CA THR A 188 -3.62 -8.39 7.57
C THR A 188 -2.51 -8.23 8.61
N SER A 189 -1.91 -7.06 8.69
CA SER A 189 -0.61 -6.83 9.29
C SER A 189 -0.56 -6.84 10.82
N LEU A 190 -1.70 -6.71 11.51
CA LEU A 190 -1.74 -6.60 12.98
C LEU A 190 -2.72 -7.58 13.60
N THR A 191 -2.28 -8.26 14.66
CA THR A 191 -3.15 -9.08 15.51
C THR A 191 -3.56 -8.27 16.73
N ILE A 192 -4.87 -7.97 16.85
CA ILE A 192 -5.44 -7.25 17.98
C ILE A 192 -6.22 -8.25 18.80
N ASP A 193 -5.77 -8.52 20.02
CA ASP A 193 -6.42 -9.44 20.93
C ASP A 193 -7.75 -8.87 21.47
N GLY A 194 -8.68 -9.77 21.77
CA GLY A 194 -9.96 -9.39 22.36
C GLY A 194 -11.05 -9.02 21.35
N ILE A 195 -10.75 -8.86 20.07
CA ILE A 195 -11.73 -8.53 19.03
C ILE A 195 -12.70 -9.70 18.85
N VAL A 196 -13.99 -9.42 19.03
CA VAL A 196 -15.11 -10.35 18.87
C VAL A 196 -16.12 -9.82 17.85
N TYR A 197 -16.18 -8.53 17.69
CA TYR A 197 -17.10 -7.86 16.79
C TYR A 197 -16.35 -7.10 15.72
N VAL A 198 -16.71 -7.34 14.47
CA VAL A 198 -16.17 -6.61 13.32
C VAL A 198 -17.32 -5.85 12.64
N ILE A 199 -17.09 -4.59 12.33
CA ILE A 199 -17.98 -3.77 11.52
C ILE A 199 -17.26 -3.45 10.21
N ASP A 200 -17.83 -3.93 9.09
CA ASP A 200 -17.23 -3.79 7.77
C ASP A 200 -18.18 -3.05 6.81
N PRO A 201 -17.92 -1.77 6.53
CA PRO A 201 -18.65 -1.00 5.54
C PRO A 201 -18.45 -1.42 4.08
N GLY A 202 -17.43 -2.24 3.80
CA GLY A 202 -17.17 -2.73 2.44
C GLY A 202 -16.33 -1.79 1.57
N PHE A 203 -15.69 -0.79 2.15
CA PHE A 203 -14.86 0.18 1.42
C PHE A 203 -13.44 0.24 1.94
N ALA A 204 -12.52 0.63 1.05
CA ALA A 204 -11.13 0.97 1.36
C ALA A 204 -10.60 2.03 0.40
N LYS A 205 -9.60 2.81 0.81
CA LYS A 205 -8.83 3.63 -0.13
C LYS A 205 -7.83 2.74 -0.87
N GLN A 206 -7.87 2.80 -2.18
CA GLN A 206 -6.93 2.10 -3.06
C GLN A 206 -6.15 3.09 -3.91
N LYS A 207 -4.87 2.81 -4.07
CA LYS A 207 -3.99 3.56 -4.95
C LYS A 207 -4.32 3.20 -6.39
N VAL A 208 -4.59 4.19 -7.22
CA VAL A 208 -4.87 4.03 -8.65
C VAL A 208 -4.02 5.01 -9.43
N TYR A 209 -3.26 4.49 -10.39
CA TYR A 209 -2.47 5.28 -11.31
C TYR A 209 -3.23 5.53 -12.60
N ASN A 210 -3.30 6.79 -13.01
CA ASN A 210 -3.82 7.16 -14.31
C ASN A 210 -2.66 7.45 -15.28
N PRO A 211 -2.34 6.54 -16.21
CA PRO A 211 -1.19 6.69 -17.10
C PRO A 211 -1.32 7.88 -18.07
N ARG A 212 -2.54 8.33 -18.36
CA ARG A 212 -2.77 9.44 -19.30
C ARG A 212 -2.36 10.78 -18.71
N ILE A 213 -2.68 11.02 -17.44
CA ILE A 213 -2.36 12.28 -16.73
C ILE A 213 -1.14 12.14 -15.82
N ARG A 214 -0.55 10.93 -15.73
CA ARG A 214 0.62 10.58 -14.90
C ARG A 214 0.44 10.91 -13.41
N VAL A 215 -0.79 10.77 -12.90
CA VAL A 215 -1.14 11.06 -11.52
C VAL A 215 -1.55 9.78 -10.79
N GLU A 216 -1.02 9.57 -9.60
CA GLU A 216 -1.50 8.58 -8.65
C GLU A 216 -2.53 9.23 -7.74
N SER A 217 -3.63 8.54 -7.51
CA SER A 217 -4.72 8.99 -6.65
C SER A 217 -5.12 7.90 -5.68
N LEU A 218 -5.51 8.28 -4.48
CA LEU A 218 -6.13 7.38 -3.52
C LEU A 218 -7.64 7.54 -3.64
N LEU A 219 -8.30 6.54 -4.21
CA LEU A 219 -9.74 6.52 -4.41
C LEU A 219 -10.42 5.57 -3.46
N VAL A 220 -11.55 5.98 -2.89
CA VAL A 220 -12.42 5.09 -2.13
C VAL A 220 -13.10 4.14 -3.12
N SER A 221 -12.92 2.86 -2.91
CA SER A 221 -13.47 1.80 -3.76
C SER A 221 -14.01 0.65 -2.91
N PRO A 222 -14.96 -0.14 -3.44
CA PRO A 222 -15.37 -1.38 -2.79
C PRO A 222 -14.19 -2.33 -2.59
N ILE A 223 -14.21 -3.06 -1.48
CA ILE A 223 -13.23 -4.11 -1.21
C ILE A 223 -13.53 -5.36 -2.03
N SER A 224 -12.58 -6.30 -2.05
CA SER A 224 -12.80 -7.61 -2.63
C SER A 224 -13.52 -8.56 -1.63
N ARG A 225 -14.07 -9.67 -2.14
CA ARG A 225 -14.63 -10.74 -1.31
C ARG A 225 -13.57 -11.36 -0.40
N ALA A 226 -12.35 -11.52 -0.89
CA ALA A 226 -11.20 -11.98 -0.10
C ALA A 226 -10.91 -11.04 1.09
N SER A 227 -10.84 -9.74 0.86
CA SER A 227 -10.71 -8.73 1.91
C SER A 227 -11.85 -8.79 2.92
N ALA A 228 -13.10 -8.91 2.45
CA ALA A 228 -14.26 -9.04 3.33
C ALA A 228 -14.20 -10.29 4.23
N HIS A 229 -13.65 -11.41 3.72
CA HIS A 229 -13.42 -12.62 4.51
C HIS A 229 -12.29 -12.42 5.53
N GLN A 230 -11.19 -11.77 5.15
CA GLN A 230 -10.09 -11.45 6.06
C GLN A 230 -10.54 -10.55 7.20
N ARG A 231 -11.32 -9.48 6.90
CA ARG A 231 -11.91 -8.60 7.91
C ARG A 231 -12.79 -9.37 8.88
N ALA A 232 -13.70 -10.20 8.37
CA ALA A 232 -14.55 -11.03 9.21
C ALA A 232 -13.74 -11.98 10.10
N GLY A 233 -12.67 -12.58 9.57
CA GLY A 233 -11.78 -13.47 10.31
C GLY A 233 -11.09 -12.84 11.53
N ARG A 234 -11.05 -11.50 11.61
CA ARG A 234 -10.52 -10.80 12.79
C ARG A 234 -11.37 -11.05 14.05
N ALA A 235 -12.68 -11.27 13.89
CA ALA A 235 -13.57 -11.56 15.01
C ALA A 235 -13.39 -12.98 15.60
N GLY A 236 -12.88 -13.93 14.80
CA GLY A 236 -12.78 -15.35 15.18
C GLY A 236 -11.40 -15.80 15.71
N ARG A 237 -10.54 -14.91 16.17
CA ARG A 237 -9.17 -15.29 16.60
C ARG A 237 -9.10 -15.88 18.00
N THR A 238 -9.82 -15.30 18.94
CA THR A 238 -9.75 -15.69 20.36
C THR A 238 -10.95 -16.49 20.82
N ARG A 239 -12.14 -16.23 20.26
CA ARG A 239 -13.42 -16.89 20.57
C ARG A 239 -14.40 -16.70 19.41
N PRO A 240 -15.57 -17.39 19.41
CA PRO A 240 -16.62 -17.15 18.41
C PRO A 240 -17.01 -15.67 18.36
N GLY A 241 -17.16 -15.12 17.16
CA GLY A 241 -17.40 -13.70 16.95
C GLY A 241 -18.50 -13.41 15.95
N LYS A 242 -18.75 -12.13 15.72
CA LYS A 242 -19.75 -11.64 14.79
C LYS A 242 -19.16 -10.58 13.87
N CYS A 243 -19.54 -10.62 12.59
CA CYS A 243 -19.17 -9.61 11.60
C CYS A 243 -20.42 -8.95 11.03
N PHE A 244 -20.54 -7.65 11.20
CA PHE A 244 -21.63 -6.83 10.67
C PHE A 244 -21.18 -6.14 9.40
N ARG A 245 -21.60 -6.69 8.25
CA ARG A 245 -21.36 -6.10 6.93
C ARG A 245 -22.44 -5.06 6.65
N LEU A 246 -22.04 -3.81 6.43
CA LEU A 246 -22.98 -2.69 6.20
C LEU A 246 -23.35 -2.57 4.71
N TYR A 247 -23.48 -3.69 4.06
CA TYR A 247 -23.92 -3.84 2.67
C TYR A 247 -24.74 -5.11 2.53
N THR A 248 -25.46 -5.24 1.41
CA THR A 248 -26.37 -6.36 1.21
C THR A 248 -25.62 -7.64 0.79
N GLU A 249 -26.19 -8.79 1.08
CA GLU A 249 -25.64 -10.07 0.59
C GLU A 249 -25.62 -10.15 -0.94
N SER A 250 -26.59 -9.49 -1.61
CA SER A 250 -26.62 -9.39 -3.06
C SER A 250 -25.41 -8.61 -3.59
N SER A 251 -25.07 -7.47 -2.98
CA SER A 251 -23.88 -6.69 -3.35
C SER A 251 -22.61 -7.48 -3.10
N PHE A 252 -22.51 -8.21 -1.99
CA PHE A 252 -21.35 -9.07 -1.74
C PHE A 252 -21.16 -10.11 -2.85
N LYS A 253 -22.24 -10.75 -3.33
CA LYS A 253 -22.15 -11.82 -4.34
C LYS A 253 -21.97 -11.31 -5.77
N LYS A 254 -22.54 -10.13 -6.11
CA LYS A 254 -22.60 -9.63 -7.49
C LYS A 254 -21.63 -8.50 -7.79
N ASP A 255 -21.46 -7.58 -6.83
CA ASP A 255 -20.75 -6.31 -7.09
C ASP A 255 -19.30 -6.37 -6.61
N LEU A 256 -18.99 -7.16 -5.56
CA LEU A 256 -17.61 -7.29 -5.07
C LEU A 256 -16.81 -8.26 -5.94
N GLN A 257 -15.64 -7.80 -6.36
CA GLN A 257 -14.67 -8.64 -7.04
C GLN A 257 -14.19 -9.76 -6.12
N GLU A 258 -13.78 -10.88 -6.70
CA GLU A 258 -13.27 -12.00 -5.92
C GLU A 258 -12.01 -11.63 -5.15
N GLN A 259 -11.10 -10.92 -5.81
CA GLN A 259 -9.85 -10.44 -5.22
C GLN A 259 -9.53 -9.02 -5.64
N THR A 260 -8.70 -8.37 -4.85
CA THR A 260 -8.14 -7.05 -5.19
C THR A 260 -7.10 -7.22 -6.29
N TYR A 261 -7.12 -6.35 -7.31
CA TYR A 261 -6.10 -6.35 -8.34
C TYR A 261 -4.70 -6.13 -7.73
N PRO A 262 -3.69 -6.88 -8.18
CA PRO A 262 -2.31 -6.68 -7.78
C PRO A 262 -1.86 -5.22 -7.94
N GLU A 263 -0.96 -4.77 -7.08
CA GLU A 263 -0.49 -3.38 -7.10
C GLU A 263 0.19 -3.02 -8.42
N ILE A 264 0.86 -3.98 -9.05
CA ILE A 264 1.54 -3.80 -10.34
C ILE A 264 0.60 -3.32 -11.47
N LEU A 265 -0.69 -3.64 -11.38
CA LEU A 265 -1.70 -3.25 -12.38
C LEU A 265 -2.24 -1.83 -12.18
N ARG A 266 -1.99 -1.23 -11.02
CA ARG A 266 -2.60 0.04 -10.60
C ARG A 266 -1.61 1.08 -10.08
N SER A 267 -0.30 0.83 -10.22
CA SER A 267 0.78 1.72 -9.78
C SER A 267 1.63 2.22 -10.94
N ASN A 268 2.37 3.30 -10.70
CA ASN A 268 3.42 3.76 -11.61
C ASN A 268 4.59 2.78 -11.58
N LEU A 269 5.00 2.30 -12.75
CA LEU A 269 6.08 1.32 -12.88
C LEU A 269 7.48 1.95 -13.05
N GLY A 270 7.60 3.28 -13.07
CA GLY A 270 8.88 3.95 -13.33
C GLY A 270 10.02 3.50 -12.40
N SER A 271 9.75 3.42 -11.10
CA SER A 271 10.74 2.97 -10.12
C SER A 271 11.13 1.50 -10.33
N VAL A 272 10.16 0.64 -10.65
CA VAL A 272 10.40 -0.79 -10.90
C VAL A 272 11.22 -1.00 -12.16
N VAL A 273 10.84 -0.34 -13.25
CA VAL A 273 11.58 -0.42 -14.52
C VAL A 273 13.04 0.02 -14.33
N LEU A 274 13.27 1.12 -13.61
CA LEU A 274 14.61 1.59 -13.32
C LEU A 274 15.44 0.56 -12.51
N GLN A 275 14.80 -0.09 -11.54
CA GLN A 275 15.42 -1.13 -10.72
C GLN A 275 15.74 -2.40 -11.52
N LEU A 276 14.80 -2.85 -12.37
CA LEU A 276 14.99 -4.03 -13.21
C LEU A 276 16.11 -3.80 -14.24
N LYS A 277 16.15 -2.63 -14.87
CA LYS A 277 17.23 -2.23 -15.77
C LYS A 277 18.60 -2.24 -15.06
N LYS A 278 18.68 -1.79 -13.83
CA LYS A 278 19.92 -1.86 -13.03
C LYS A 278 20.36 -3.29 -12.74
N LEU A 279 19.42 -4.20 -12.55
CA LEU A 279 19.69 -5.63 -12.37
C LEU A 279 20.15 -6.33 -13.67
N GLY A 280 20.23 -5.60 -14.79
CA GLY A 280 20.60 -6.13 -16.10
C GLY A 280 19.43 -6.84 -16.80
N ILE A 281 18.19 -6.61 -16.35
CA ILE A 281 17.00 -7.15 -16.99
C ILE A 281 16.53 -6.13 -18.04
N ASP A 282 16.95 -6.36 -19.26
CA ASP A 282 16.64 -5.46 -20.38
C ASP A 282 15.29 -5.79 -21.02
N ASP A 283 14.94 -7.04 -21.08
CA ASP A 283 13.66 -7.50 -21.61
C ASP A 283 12.59 -7.52 -20.53
N LEU A 284 11.93 -6.39 -20.37
CA LEU A 284 10.85 -6.21 -19.39
C LEU A 284 9.53 -6.84 -19.82
N VAL A 285 9.40 -7.13 -21.13
CA VAL A 285 8.17 -7.73 -21.69
C VAL A 285 8.13 -9.22 -21.35
N HIS A 286 9.27 -9.89 -21.41
CA HIS A 286 9.41 -11.32 -21.11
C HIS A 286 9.84 -11.56 -19.65
N PHE A 287 10.02 -10.52 -18.85
CA PHE A 287 10.27 -10.70 -17.43
C PHE A 287 9.07 -11.39 -16.77
N ASP A 288 9.33 -12.50 -16.11
CA ASP A 288 8.29 -13.37 -15.54
C ASP A 288 7.67 -12.75 -14.27
N PHE A 289 6.86 -11.71 -14.47
CA PHE A 289 6.03 -11.22 -13.40
C PHE A 289 4.98 -12.28 -13.02
N MET A 290 4.63 -12.37 -11.76
CA MET A 290 3.55 -13.29 -11.33
C MET A 290 2.19 -12.95 -11.94
N ALA A 291 1.99 -11.73 -12.40
CA ALA A 291 0.89 -11.34 -13.28
C ALA A 291 1.27 -11.72 -14.73
N CYS A 292 1.25 -13.00 -15.05
CA CYS A 292 1.69 -13.49 -16.36
C CYS A 292 0.86 -12.92 -17.50
N PHE A 293 1.56 -12.47 -18.57
CA PHE A 293 1.00 -12.48 -19.92
C PHE A 293 0.48 -13.89 -20.21
N SER A 294 -0.76 -14.03 -20.63
CA SER A 294 -1.21 -15.32 -21.12
C SER A 294 -0.30 -15.73 -22.29
N HIS A 295 0.11 -16.99 -22.32
CA HIS A 295 1.01 -17.56 -23.35
C HIS A 295 0.58 -17.22 -24.79
N SER A 296 -0.72 -16.96 -25.00
CA SER A 296 -1.29 -16.52 -26.28
C SER A 296 -0.86 -15.11 -26.70
N ILE A 297 -0.64 -14.18 -25.77
CA ILE A 297 -0.18 -12.82 -26.09
C ILE A 297 1.33 -12.84 -26.41
N VAL A 298 2.10 -13.67 -25.72
CA VAL A 298 3.53 -13.84 -26.01
C VAL A 298 3.72 -14.41 -27.43
N GLN A 299 2.92 -15.42 -27.84
CA GLN A 299 2.99 -15.97 -29.18
C GLN A 299 2.57 -14.95 -30.26
N GLU A 300 1.61 -14.06 -30.00
CA GLU A 300 1.26 -13.00 -30.93
C GLU A 300 2.31 -11.91 -31.02
N ILE A 301 2.93 -11.54 -29.90
CA ILE A 301 4.05 -10.59 -29.87
C ILE A 301 5.27 -11.21 -30.57
N ASP A 302 5.61 -12.46 -30.32
CA ASP A 302 6.68 -13.19 -31.01
C ASP A 302 6.40 -13.33 -32.49
N PHE A 303 5.15 -13.55 -32.92
CA PHE A 303 4.75 -13.56 -34.33
C PHE A 303 4.96 -12.19 -34.99
N PHE A 304 4.65 -11.10 -34.29
CA PHE A 304 4.89 -9.73 -34.76
C PHE A 304 6.38 -9.35 -34.78
N LEU A 305 7.17 -9.80 -33.78
CA LEU A 305 8.61 -9.50 -33.69
C LEU A 305 9.42 -10.37 -34.67
N ASN A 306 8.99 -11.62 -34.94
CA ASN A 306 9.69 -12.53 -35.84
C ASN A 306 9.27 -12.40 -37.34
N SER A 307 8.18 -11.67 -37.65
CA SER A 307 7.89 -11.28 -38.98
C SER A 307 8.80 -10.15 -39.41
N ASN A 308 9.97 -10.44 -39.96
CA ASN A 308 11.05 -9.62 -40.53
C ASN A 308 10.72 -8.15 -40.95
N THR A 309 9.90 -7.44 -40.21
CA THR A 309 9.66 -6.03 -40.35
C THR A 309 10.38 -5.33 -39.19
N THR A 310 11.60 -4.85 -39.50
CA THR A 310 12.27 -3.81 -38.72
C THR A 310 11.32 -2.62 -38.58
N LEU A 311 10.51 -2.63 -37.55
CA LEU A 311 9.69 -1.47 -37.18
C LEU A 311 10.51 -0.60 -36.25
N PRO A 312 10.97 0.58 -36.71
CA PRO A 312 11.56 1.55 -35.81
C PRO A 312 10.51 1.96 -34.76
N LEU A 313 10.95 2.31 -33.56
CA LEU A 313 10.11 2.83 -32.46
C LEU A 313 9.06 3.88 -32.87
N LYS A 314 9.24 4.52 -34.04
CA LYS A 314 8.26 5.41 -34.68
C LYS A 314 6.87 4.80 -34.95
N TRP A 315 6.75 3.47 -35.04
CA TRP A 315 5.46 2.82 -35.36
C TRP A 315 4.61 2.55 -34.12
N ILE A 316 5.20 2.60 -32.93
CA ILE A 316 4.48 2.49 -31.64
C ILE A 316 3.64 3.77 -31.39
N LEU A 317 3.92 4.84 -32.10
CA LEU A 317 3.23 6.15 -32.01
C LEU A 317 2.04 6.30 -32.98
N LEU A 318 1.60 5.23 -33.64
CA LEU A 318 0.43 5.31 -34.53
C LEU A 318 -0.86 5.58 -33.74
N PRO A 319 -1.71 6.49 -34.26
CA PRO A 319 -3.00 6.79 -33.64
C PRO A 319 -3.90 5.54 -33.60
N LYS A 320 -4.65 5.37 -32.53
CA LYS A 320 -5.58 4.24 -32.23
C LYS A 320 -6.48 3.75 -33.38
N LYS A 321 -6.63 4.51 -34.45
CA LYS A 321 -7.45 4.16 -35.62
C LYS A 321 -6.84 3.08 -36.52
N LEU A 322 -5.58 2.71 -36.34
CA LEU A 322 -4.86 1.73 -37.19
C LEU A 322 -4.60 0.38 -36.51
N TRP A 323 -5.06 0.18 -35.30
CA TRP A 323 -4.99 -1.11 -34.63
C TRP A 323 -6.12 -2.01 -35.17
N PRO A 324 -5.84 -3.25 -35.57
CA PRO A 324 -6.88 -4.15 -36.06
C PRO A 324 -7.96 -4.35 -35.00
N VAL A 325 -9.23 -4.25 -35.41
CA VAL A 325 -10.41 -4.41 -34.52
C VAL A 325 -10.43 -5.77 -33.81
N HIS A 326 -9.71 -6.75 -34.32
CA HIS A 326 -9.55 -8.08 -33.72
C HIS A 326 -8.72 -8.12 -32.44
N PHE A 327 -7.90 -7.10 -32.13
CA PHE A 327 -7.09 -7.05 -30.91
C PHE A 327 -7.94 -6.96 -29.64
N TRP A 328 -9.14 -6.40 -29.72
CA TRP A 328 -10.04 -6.23 -28.58
C TRP A 328 -11.03 -7.39 -28.37
N HIS A 329 -11.23 -8.24 -29.37
CA HIS A 329 -12.19 -9.34 -29.29
C HIS A 329 -11.59 -10.68 -28.84
N PHE A 330 -10.26 -10.79 -28.78
CA PHE A 330 -9.56 -12.02 -28.41
C PHE A 330 -9.22 -12.12 -26.92
N CYS A 331 -9.38 -11.03 -26.15
CA CYS A 331 -9.32 -11.11 -24.71
C CYS A 331 -10.60 -11.73 -24.15
N GLY A 332 -10.73 -13.05 -24.31
CA GLY A 332 -11.77 -13.83 -23.64
C GLY A 332 -11.67 -13.74 -22.12
N PRO A 333 -12.68 -14.20 -21.35
CA PRO A 333 -12.81 -14.00 -19.91
C PRO A 333 -11.71 -14.62 -19.04
N TYR A 334 -10.63 -15.14 -19.64
CA TYR A 334 -9.48 -15.78 -18.98
C TYR A 334 -8.18 -15.00 -19.05
N ALA A 335 -8.16 -13.81 -19.68
CA ALA A 335 -6.99 -12.93 -19.69
C ALA A 335 -6.92 -12.19 -18.35
N LYS A 336 -6.44 -12.85 -17.30
CA LYS A 336 -6.19 -12.23 -16.00
C LYS A 336 -4.77 -11.64 -15.98
N ASP A 337 -4.72 -10.32 -16.16
CA ASP A 337 -3.92 -9.34 -15.44
C ASP A 337 -2.43 -9.14 -15.76
N PRO A 338 -1.99 -8.88 -17.00
CA PRO A 338 -0.71 -8.20 -17.23
C PRO A 338 -0.87 -6.70 -16.94
N PRO A 339 0.18 -6.00 -16.47
CA PRO A 339 0.17 -4.55 -16.48
C PRO A 339 -0.13 -4.07 -17.89
N ALA A 340 -1.05 -3.13 -18.03
CA ALA A 340 -1.40 -2.63 -19.35
C ALA A 340 -0.12 -2.20 -20.09
N PRO A 341 0.14 -2.64 -21.31
CA PRO A 341 1.34 -2.26 -22.06
C PRO A 341 1.56 -0.76 -22.09
N GLU A 342 0.47 0.02 -22.05
CA GLU A 342 0.49 1.47 -21.94
C GLU A 342 1.20 1.94 -20.65
N THR A 343 1.02 1.25 -19.52
CA THR A 343 1.66 1.64 -18.24
C THR A 343 3.17 1.42 -18.30
N LEU A 344 3.61 0.31 -18.86
CA LEU A 344 5.04 0.03 -19.04
C LEU A 344 5.69 1.00 -20.03
N MET A 345 5.02 1.26 -21.17
CA MET A 345 5.50 2.26 -22.14
C MET A 345 5.62 3.65 -21.53
N ARG A 346 4.63 4.08 -20.74
CA ARG A 346 4.67 5.37 -20.04
C ARG A 346 5.81 5.45 -19.02
N ALA A 347 6.13 4.34 -18.36
CA ALA A 347 7.28 4.28 -17.46
C ALA A 347 8.61 4.44 -18.23
N LEU A 348 8.77 3.74 -19.35
CA LEU A 348 9.94 3.86 -20.22
C LEU A 348 10.09 5.28 -20.80
N GLU A 349 8.99 5.87 -21.32
CA GLU A 349 8.97 7.26 -21.79
C GLU A 349 9.40 8.25 -20.70
N LEU A 350 8.88 8.08 -19.47
CA LEU A 350 9.25 8.93 -18.34
C LEU A 350 10.74 8.82 -18.03
N LEU A 351 11.28 7.61 -17.98
CA LEU A 351 12.69 7.37 -17.67
C LEU A 351 13.61 7.91 -18.77
N ASN A 352 13.24 7.78 -20.03
CA ASN A 352 13.95 8.39 -21.15
C ASN A 352 13.89 9.92 -21.06
N TYR A 353 12.72 10.52 -20.81
CA TYR A 353 12.58 11.96 -20.62
C TYR A 353 13.44 12.49 -19.47
N LEU A 354 13.58 11.74 -18.37
CA LEU A 354 14.45 12.08 -17.25
C LEU A 354 15.94 11.85 -17.58
N GLY A 355 16.25 11.24 -18.72
CA GLY A 355 17.62 10.88 -19.13
C GLY A 355 18.19 9.71 -18.32
N ALA A 356 17.34 8.92 -17.66
CA ALA A 356 17.74 7.70 -16.97
C ALA A 356 17.96 6.54 -17.95
N LEU A 357 17.24 6.54 -19.07
CA LEU A 357 17.42 5.63 -20.19
C LEU A 357 17.79 6.44 -21.45
N ASP A 358 18.57 5.83 -22.31
CA ASP A 358 18.85 6.35 -23.66
C ASP A 358 17.70 6.02 -24.65
N ASP A 359 17.84 6.43 -25.91
CA ASP A 359 16.82 6.19 -26.95
C ASP A 359 16.67 4.72 -27.32
N ASP A 360 17.68 3.90 -27.03
CA ASP A 360 17.65 2.43 -27.22
C ASP A 360 17.08 1.71 -25.98
N GLY A 361 16.74 2.45 -24.93
CA GLY A 361 16.20 1.92 -23.69
C GLY A 361 17.24 1.34 -22.71
N ASN A 362 18.53 1.60 -22.95
CA ASN A 362 19.60 1.18 -22.04
C ASN A 362 19.77 2.16 -20.89
N LEU A 363 20.28 1.66 -19.76
CA LEU A 363 20.53 2.48 -18.59
C LEU A 363 21.69 3.43 -18.80
N THR A 364 21.47 4.73 -18.62
CA THR A 364 22.50 5.75 -18.70
C THR A 364 23.33 5.82 -17.40
N GLN A 365 24.46 6.52 -17.42
CA GLN A 365 25.25 6.76 -16.21
C GLN A 365 24.43 7.49 -15.12
N ILE A 366 23.61 8.48 -15.52
CA ILE A 366 22.68 9.16 -14.59
C ILE A 366 21.61 8.21 -14.10
N GLY A 367 21.05 7.35 -14.97
CA GLY A 367 20.07 6.33 -14.59
C GLY A 367 20.61 5.37 -13.55
N THR A 368 21.87 4.95 -13.69
CA THR A 368 22.55 4.11 -12.69
C THR A 368 22.61 4.79 -11.33
N VAL A 369 23.00 6.06 -11.27
CA VAL A 369 23.02 6.83 -10.02
C VAL A 369 21.61 7.03 -9.45
N MET A 370 20.63 7.35 -10.32
CA MET A 370 19.23 7.51 -9.89
C MET A 370 18.67 6.26 -9.25
N SER A 371 19.04 5.07 -9.75
CA SER A 371 18.55 3.79 -9.22
C SER A 371 19.10 3.44 -7.84
N ASP A 372 20.20 4.07 -7.39
CA ASP A 372 20.76 3.90 -6.05
C ASP A 372 19.94 4.61 -4.98
N PHE A 373 19.19 5.65 -5.35
CA PHE A 373 18.34 6.36 -4.41
C PHE A 373 17.04 5.62 -4.12
N PRO A 374 16.60 5.57 -2.84
CA PRO A 374 15.29 5.05 -2.45
C PRO A 374 14.16 6.05 -2.74
N LEU A 375 14.16 6.65 -3.91
CA LEU A 375 13.29 7.75 -4.30
C LEU A 375 12.56 7.41 -5.60
N ASP A 376 11.44 8.06 -5.84
CA ASP A 376 10.83 8.05 -7.16
C ASP A 376 11.79 8.62 -8.20
N PRO A 377 11.76 8.16 -9.46
CA PRO A 377 12.70 8.59 -10.50
C PRO A 377 12.79 10.12 -10.67
N GLN A 378 11.66 10.82 -10.51
CA GLN A 378 11.62 12.28 -10.60
C GLN A 378 12.41 12.95 -9.46
N LEU A 379 12.24 12.47 -8.23
CA LEU A 379 12.96 12.95 -7.06
C LEU A 379 14.45 12.59 -7.14
N ALA A 380 14.77 11.38 -7.58
CA ALA A 380 16.15 10.95 -7.82
C ALA A 380 16.84 11.85 -8.86
N LYS A 381 16.14 12.19 -9.96
CA LYS A 381 16.66 13.14 -10.96
C LYS A 381 16.90 14.52 -10.38
N MET A 382 16.01 15.03 -9.53
CA MET A 382 16.21 16.32 -8.85
C MET A 382 17.48 16.31 -8.01
N VAL A 383 17.72 15.23 -7.25
CA VAL A 383 18.95 15.06 -6.46
C VAL A 383 20.18 15.05 -7.36
N CYS A 384 20.18 14.25 -8.42
CA CYS A 384 21.30 14.18 -9.37
C CYS A 384 21.61 15.50 -10.07
N ALA A 385 20.60 16.32 -10.36
CA ALA A 385 20.76 17.61 -11.02
C ALA A 385 21.15 18.75 -10.05
N SER A 386 20.88 18.61 -8.76
CA SER A 386 21.04 19.67 -7.76
C SER A 386 22.45 20.28 -7.66
N PRO A 387 23.56 19.55 -7.88
CA PRO A 387 24.91 20.14 -7.86
C PRO A 387 25.11 21.20 -8.95
N GLN A 388 24.53 20.99 -10.14
CA GLN A 388 24.63 21.92 -11.26
C GLN A 388 23.98 23.26 -10.93
N PHE A 389 22.93 23.26 -10.09
CA PHE A 389 22.21 24.44 -9.64
C PHE A 389 22.70 24.97 -8.29
N ARG A 390 23.73 24.36 -7.69
CA ARG A 390 24.29 24.73 -6.37
C ARG A 390 23.24 24.77 -5.25
N CYS A 391 22.25 23.87 -5.29
CA CYS A 391 21.15 23.79 -4.34
C CYS A 391 20.97 22.39 -3.72
N SER A 392 22.05 21.60 -3.60
CA SER A 392 21.98 20.21 -3.14
C SER A 392 21.38 20.09 -1.74
N ASN A 393 21.75 20.97 -0.81
CA ASN A 393 21.21 20.93 0.57
C ASN A 393 19.70 21.15 0.59
N GLU A 394 19.21 22.11 -0.19
CA GLU A 394 17.78 22.40 -0.32
C GLU A 394 17.03 21.23 -0.93
N ILE A 395 17.56 20.66 -2.01
CA ILE A 395 16.94 19.52 -2.68
C ILE A 395 16.96 18.28 -1.79
N PHE A 396 18.04 17.97 -1.07
CA PHE A 396 18.07 16.86 -0.12
C PHE A 396 17.00 17.00 0.96
N THR A 397 16.82 18.20 1.51
CA THR A 397 15.77 18.44 2.50
C THR A 397 14.37 18.25 1.91
N ILE A 398 14.11 18.82 0.73
CA ILE A 398 12.82 18.70 0.06
C ILE A 398 12.51 17.22 -0.26
N THR A 399 13.46 16.50 -0.86
CA THR A 399 13.28 15.10 -1.24
C THR A 399 13.11 14.20 -0.02
N SER A 400 13.85 14.45 1.07
CA SER A 400 13.68 13.72 2.34
C SER A 400 12.30 13.94 2.93
N MET A 401 11.81 15.17 2.92
CA MET A 401 10.45 15.48 3.41
C MET A 401 9.35 14.85 2.54
N LEU A 402 9.53 14.80 1.23
CA LEU A 402 8.57 14.18 0.31
C LEU A 402 8.58 12.65 0.39
N SER A 403 9.66 12.05 0.91
CA SER A 403 9.82 10.60 1.02
C SER A 403 9.22 10.01 2.29
N VAL A 404 8.81 10.83 3.24
CA VAL A 404 8.22 10.40 4.50
C VAL A 404 6.74 10.80 4.57
N PRO A 405 5.92 10.07 5.35
CA PRO A 405 4.56 10.53 5.66
C PRO A 405 4.59 11.93 6.26
N ASN A 406 3.49 12.69 6.06
CA ASN A 406 3.40 14.05 6.58
C ASN A 406 3.72 14.10 8.08
N PRO A 407 4.84 14.74 8.51
CA PRO A 407 5.22 14.80 9.94
C PRO A 407 4.34 15.78 10.75
N PHE A 408 3.54 16.61 10.08
CA PHE A 408 2.66 17.56 10.74
C PHE A 408 1.25 16.97 10.86
N ILE A 409 0.86 16.69 12.09
CA ILE A 409 -0.50 16.30 12.43
C ILE A 409 -1.33 17.56 12.56
N ARG A 410 -2.53 17.58 11.97
CA ARG A 410 -3.47 18.71 12.02
C ARG A 410 -4.84 18.22 12.47
N PRO A 411 -5.04 18.00 13.79
CA PRO A 411 -6.32 17.58 14.34
C PRO A 411 -7.42 18.61 14.01
N ARG A 412 -8.64 18.15 13.77
CA ARG A 412 -9.76 19.01 13.40
C ARG A 412 -10.18 19.99 14.53
N ASP A 413 -10.06 19.54 15.75
CA ASP A 413 -10.38 20.27 16.98
C ASP A 413 -9.30 21.28 17.38
N GLN A 414 -8.08 21.14 16.90
CA GLN A 414 -6.91 21.95 17.26
C GLN A 414 -6.17 22.53 16.05
N GLN A 415 -6.90 22.81 14.96
CA GLN A 415 -6.29 23.27 13.71
C GLN A 415 -5.49 24.57 13.89
N GLY A 416 -6.01 25.51 14.68
CA GLY A 416 -5.32 26.78 14.97
C GLY A 416 -3.99 26.59 15.69
N GLU A 417 -3.96 25.76 16.70
CA GLU A 417 -2.73 25.45 17.45
C GLU A 417 -1.71 24.68 16.59
N ALA A 418 -2.19 23.74 15.76
CA ALA A 418 -1.34 23.00 14.82
C ALA A 418 -0.74 23.92 13.74
N ASP A 419 -1.53 24.85 13.21
CA ASP A 419 -1.06 25.85 12.23
C ASP A 419 -0.07 26.84 12.88
N GLU A 420 -0.31 27.26 14.12
CA GLU A 420 0.63 28.08 14.87
C GLU A 420 1.92 27.34 15.18
N ALA A 421 1.84 26.08 15.64
CA ALA A 421 3.01 25.24 15.87
C ALA A 421 3.83 25.07 14.58
N LYS A 422 3.17 24.84 13.45
CA LYS A 422 3.81 24.75 12.13
C LYS A 422 4.45 26.07 11.72
N SER A 423 3.84 27.22 12.00
CA SER A 423 4.39 28.53 11.66
C SER A 423 5.66 28.87 12.44
N ARG A 424 5.84 28.32 13.66
CA ARG A 424 7.08 28.46 14.43
C ARG A 424 8.30 27.83 13.77
N PHE A 425 8.11 26.87 12.85
CA PHE A 425 9.17 26.28 12.05
C PHE A 425 9.41 27.03 10.72
N SER A 426 8.54 27.94 10.31
CA SER A 426 8.72 28.78 9.13
C SER A 426 9.19 30.17 9.56
N HIS A 427 10.41 30.54 9.19
CA HIS A 427 10.95 31.90 9.45
C HIS A 427 10.60 32.91 8.35
N ILE A 428 9.59 32.63 7.54
CA ILE A 428 9.19 33.53 6.44
C ILE A 428 7.71 33.86 6.62
N ASP A 429 7.43 35.12 6.95
CA ASP A 429 6.11 35.72 6.84
C ASP A 429 5.72 35.84 5.36
N ILE A 430 5.05 34.82 4.84
CA ILE A 430 4.44 34.87 3.51
C ILE A 430 2.93 34.93 3.71
N PRO A 431 2.32 36.11 3.58
CA PRO A 431 0.86 36.22 3.56
C PRO A 431 0.32 35.55 2.30
N ASN A 432 -0.67 34.69 2.45
CA ASN A 432 -1.44 34.03 1.36
C ASN A 432 -0.77 32.88 0.59
N PHE A 433 0.09 32.08 1.19
CA PHE A 433 0.56 30.88 0.50
C PHE A 433 -0.40 29.70 0.67
N SER A 434 -0.79 29.10 -0.47
CA SER A 434 -1.73 27.98 -0.50
C SER A 434 -1.20 26.80 0.31
N ARG A 435 -2.11 26.10 0.99
CA ARG A 435 -1.90 25.03 1.98
C ARG A 435 -1.01 23.85 1.57
N ASN A 436 -0.53 23.82 0.32
CA ASN A 436 0.20 22.69 -0.28
C ASN A 436 1.64 22.99 -0.69
N SER A 437 2.19 24.15 -0.38
CA SER A 437 3.55 24.52 -0.84
C SER A 437 4.62 24.22 0.21
N TRP A 438 5.11 23.02 0.22
CA TRP A 438 6.21 22.51 1.06
C TRP A 438 7.58 23.11 0.72
N VAL A 439 7.67 23.77 -0.43
CA VAL A 439 8.92 24.17 -1.08
C VAL A 439 9.65 25.31 -0.37
N LEU A 440 9.00 26.07 0.52
CA LEU A 440 9.57 27.28 1.10
C LEU A 440 9.94 27.21 2.59
N VAL A 441 9.90 26.04 3.21
CA VAL A 441 10.19 25.89 4.65
C VAL A 441 11.68 26.02 4.96
N LYS A 442 12.56 26.32 3.98
CA LYS A 442 13.98 26.25 4.20
C LYS A 442 14.82 27.45 3.84
N LYS A 443 15.06 28.31 4.75
CA LYS A 443 16.37 28.95 4.87
C LYS A 443 16.95 28.88 6.30
N HIS A 444 16.17 28.53 7.31
CA HIS A 444 16.60 28.63 8.71
C HIS A 444 15.91 27.66 9.67
N CYS A 445 15.55 26.43 9.30
CA CYS A 445 15.00 25.50 10.28
C CYS A 445 16.07 24.57 10.86
N ARG A 446 16.06 24.39 12.18
CA ARG A 446 16.72 23.26 12.88
C ARG A 446 16.06 21.90 12.57
N PHE A 447 15.64 21.76 11.31
CA PHE A 447 14.96 20.58 10.80
C PHE A 447 15.92 19.39 10.66
N ASP A 448 17.22 19.69 10.48
CA ASP A 448 18.27 18.68 10.35
C ASP A 448 18.36 17.79 11.59
N GLU A 449 18.10 18.33 12.79
CA GLU A 449 18.07 17.55 14.02
C GLU A 449 16.79 16.72 14.20
N LEU A 450 15.65 17.23 13.74
CA LEU A 450 14.35 16.55 13.91
C LEU A 450 14.15 15.41 12.91
N VAL A 451 14.51 15.60 11.66
CA VAL A 451 14.45 14.58 10.59
C VAL A 451 15.52 13.50 10.83
N LEU A 452 16.70 13.88 11.37
CA LEU A 452 17.75 12.94 11.74
C LEU A 452 17.36 12.06 12.94
N SER A 453 16.52 12.53 13.85
CA SER A 453 16.16 11.78 15.05
C SER A 453 15.00 10.83 14.89
N CYS A 454 14.09 11.06 13.92
CA CYS A 454 12.82 10.34 13.90
C CYS A 454 12.65 9.29 12.80
N TYR A 455 13.22 9.41 11.58
CA TYR A 455 12.82 8.51 10.49
C TYR A 455 13.76 8.36 9.29
N ILE A 456 15.00 8.82 9.36
CA ILE A 456 15.92 8.59 8.25
C ILE A 456 16.36 7.14 8.27
N SER A 457 16.07 6.41 7.18
CA SER A 457 16.74 5.15 6.89
C SER A 457 18.26 5.34 7.14
N PRO A 458 18.93 4.41 7.84
CA PRO A 458 20.38 4.47 8.12
C PRO A 458 21.22 4.77 6.87
N TRP A 459 20.68 4.53 5.71
CA TRP A 459 21.30 4.73 4.40
C TRP A 459 21.39 6.21 3.99
N LEU A 460 20.34 7.02 4.22
CA LEU A 460 20.39 8.47 3.96
C LEU A 460 21.37 9.16 4.92
N LEU A 461 21.48 8.65 6.14
CA LEU A 461 22.48 9.11 7.12
C LEU A 461 23.90 8.79 6.65
N TYR A 462 24.10 7.64 5.98
CA TYR A 462 25.38 7.22 5.43
C TYR A 462 25.80 8.11 4.26
N LEU A 463 24.88 8.47 3.35
CA LEU A 463 25.14 9.40 2.25
C LEU A 463 25.46 10.81 2.75
N TYR A 464 24.75 11.29 3.76
CA TYR A 464 25.01 12.61 4.35
C TYR A 464 26.38 12.69 5.05
N LYS A 465 26.85 11.59 5.62
CA LYS A 465 28.15 11.49 6.31
C LYS A 465 29.31 11.08 5.37
N SER A 466 29.02 10.71 4.13
CA SER A 466 30.04 10.32 3.17
C SER A 466 30.88 11.53 2.71
N PRO A 467 32.23 11.42 2.65
CA PRO A 467 33.09 12.48 2.14
C PRO A 467 32.79 12.92 0.70
N ALA A 468 32.16 12.02 -0.09
CA ALA A 468 31.79 12.29 -1.49
C ALA A 468 30.65 13.32 -1.65
N ALA A 469 29.92 13.65 -0.60
CA ALA A 469 28.84 14.65 -0.62
C ALA A 469 29.32 16.06 -0.25
N ARG A 470 30.61 16.25 0.08
CA ARG A 470 31.18 17.53 0.54
C ARG A 470 32.02 18.26 -0.53
N ASN A 471 32.15 17.69 -1.72
CA ASN A 471 32.87 18.34 -2.87
C ASN A 471 31.92 18.77 -3.96
#